data_bfb37de41f9996ee34ee49cdb06c4590
#
_entry.id   bfb37de41f9996ee34ee49cdb06c4590
#
_cell.length_a   1.000
_cell.length_b   1.000
_cell.length_c   1.000
_cell.angle_alpha   90.00
_cell.angle_beta   90.00
_cell.angle_gamma   90.00
#
_symmetry.space_group_name_H-M   'P 1'
#
loop_
_entity.id
_entity.type
_entity.pdbx_description
1 polymer ?
#
loop_
_entity_poly.entity_id
_entity_poly.type
_entity_poly.pdbx_seq_one_letter_code
_entity_poly.pdbx_strand_id
1 'polypeptide(L)'
;MLKVLVVEDEEMIRKGIVLAVDWAALGCVVVGEAANGLQALEAVERYAPSLIITDLKMPVMDGLEMLRQLRERGNNAFVIILTAYDSFAYAQAALRLGAVDFLLKPFHDGELEQAVTRLKQRMDRAGQGGEKGPAPLPLPELKKGD
;
A
#
# COMPACT_ATOMS: atom_id res chain seq x y z
N MET A 1 9.66 -5.12 -13.61
CA MET A 1 8.67 -5.58 -12.65
C MET A 1 8.43 -4.50 -11.59
N LEU A 2 7.22 -4.42 -11.10
CA LEU A 2 6.88 -3.47 -10.06
C LEU A 2 7.52 -3.94 -8.74
N LYS A 3 8.31 -3.08 -8.12
CA LYS A 3 9.01 -3.43 -6.87
C LYS A 3 8.11 -3.16 -5.68
N VAL A 4 7.93 -4.15 -4.84
CA VAL A 4 6.98 -4.13 -3.74
C VAL A 4 7.69 -4.23 -2.40
N LEU A 5 7.29 -3.37 -1.46
CA LEU A 5 7.70 -3.45 -0.06
C LEU A 5 6.49 -3.84 0.77
N VAL A 6 6.63 -4.85 1.62
CA VAL A 6 5.56 -5.30 2.51
C VAL A 6 5.90 -4.89 3.94
N VAL A 7 4.98 -4.14 4.58
CA VAL A 7 5.18 -3.59 5.91
C VAL A 7 4.09 -4.10 6.84
N GLU A 8 4.47 -4.87 7.84
CA GLU A 8 3.55 -5.48 8.79
C GLU A 8 4.35 -5.88 10.02
N ASP A 9 3.89 -5.48 11.21
CA ASP A 9 4.67 -5.74 12.43
C ASP A 9 4.62 -7.20 12.88
N GLU A 10 3.56 -7.93 12.56
CA GLU A 10 3.47 -9.35 12.91
C GLU A 10 4.15 -10.18 11.84
N GLU A 11 5.23 -10.84 12.23
CA GLU A 11 6.05 -11.57 11.27
C GLU A 11 5.27 -12.65 10.52
N MET A 12 4.42 -13.38 11.23
CA MET A 12 3.67 -14.45 10.57
C MET A 12 2.69 -13.91 9.54
N ILE A 13 2.06 -12.79 9.83
CA ILE A 13 1.16 -12.16 8.86
C ILE A 13 1.96 -11.62 7.69
N ARG A 14 3.08 -10.97 7.97
CA ARG A 14 3.94 -10.43 6.92
C ARG A 14 4.44 -11.52 5.97
N LYS A 15 4.95 -12.62 6.55
CA LYS A 15 5.42 -13.73 5.73
C LYS A 15 4.28 -14.38 4.97
N GLY A 16 3.10 -14.43 5.58
CA GLY A 16 1.92 -14.96 4.90
C GLY A 16 1.58 -14.16 3.65
N ILE A 17 1.64 -12.84 3.74
CA ILE A 17 1.37 -11.99 2.59
C ILE A 17 2.42 -12.23 1.49
N VAL A 18 3.68 -12.27 1.87
CA VAL A 18 4.76 -12.46 0.89
C VAL A 18 4.64 -13.80 0.20
N LEU A 19 4.26 -14.85 0.93
CA LEU A 19 4.23 -16.21 0.38
C LEU A 19 2.92 -16.56 -0.32
N ALA A 20 1.80 -15.95 0.10
CA ALA A 20 0.49 -16.35 -0.41
C ALA A 20 0.19 -15.78 -1.79
N VAL A 21 0.81 -14.67 -2.16
CA VAL A 21 0.53 -13.99 -3.42
C VAL A 21 1.56 -14.40 -4.45
N ASP A 22 1.11 -14.73 -5.64
CA ASP A 22 2.02 -15.00 -6.76
C ASP A 22 2.41 -13.66 -7.39
N TRP A 23 3.39 -13.03 -6.79
CA TRP A 23 3.81 -11.69 -7.21
C TRP A 23 4.30 -11.66 -8.65
N ALA A 24 5.01 -12.71 -9.06
CA ALA A 24 5.52 -12.77 -10.43
C ALA A 24 4.38 -12.78 -11.45
N ALA A 25 3.29 -13.48 -11.15
CA ALA A 25 2.14 -13.51 -12.03
C ALA A 25 1.50 -12.13 -12.17
N LEU A 26 1.66 -11.29 -11.15
CA LEU A 26 1.14 -9.92 -11.17
C LEU A 26 2.13 -8.93 -11.78
N GLY A 27 3.29 -9.40 -12.23
CA GLY A 27 4.32 -8.51 -12.73
C GLY A 27 5.04 -7.75 -11.62
N CYS A 28 5.13 -8.34 -10.44
CA CYS A 28 5.70 -7.72 -9.27
C CYS A 28 6.82 -8.55 -8.69
N VAL A 29 7.68 -7.91 -7.91
CA VAL A 29 8.71 -8.59 -7.13
C VAL A 29 8.79 -7.93 -5.77
N VAL A 30 8.80 -8.73 -4.70
CA VAL A 30 8.94 -8.21 -3.35
C VAL A 30 10.41 -7.95 -3.11
N VAL A 31 10.78 -6.69 -2.91
CA VAL A 31 12.19 -6.31 -2.75
C VAL A 31 12.57 -6.12 -1.29
N GLY A 32 11.60 -6.08 -0.38
CA GLY A 32 11.92 -5.93 1.03
C GLY A 32 10.72 -6.10 1.91
N GLU A 33 10.99 -6.22 3.21
CA GLU A 33 9.97 -6.32 4.26
C GLU A 33 10.36 -5.37 5.37
N ALA A 34 9.36 -4.88 6.10
CA ALA A 34 9.61 -4.03 7.24
C ALA A 34 8.56 -4.32 8.32
N ALA A 35 8.95 -4.12 9.57
CA ALA A 35 8.09 -4.42 10.71
C ALA A 35 7.44 -3.17 11.31
N ASN A 36 7.80 -2.00 10.85
CA ASN A 36 7.21 -0.75 11.31
C ASN A 36 7.53 0.35 10.31
N GLY A 37 6.97 1.54 10.55
CA GLY A 37 7.13 2.65 9.62
C GLY A 37 8.57 3.15 9.50
N LEU A 38 9.32 3.10 10.59
CA LEU A 38 10.71 3.55 10.54
C LEU A 38 11.55 2.64 9.66
N GLN A 39 11.40 1.32 9.84
CA GLN A 39 12.07 0.36 8.97
C GLN A 39 11.62 0.50 7.53
N ALA A 40 10.33 0.82 7.33
CA ALA A 40 9.81 1.02 5.98
C ALA A 40 10.49 2.20 5.31
N LEU A 41 10.67 3.31 6.01
CA LEU A 41 11.34 4.47 5.43
C LEU A 41 12.78 4.14 5.04
N GLU A 42 13.47 3.34 5.87
CA GLU A 42 14.81 2.89 5.53
C GLU A 42 14.82 2.00 4.29
N ALA A 43 13.83 1.11 4.19
CA ALA A 43 13.73 0.23 3.03
C ALA A 43 13.40 1.00 1.76
N VAL A 44 12.60 2.05 1.87
CA VAL A 44 12.29 2.91 0.72
C VAL A 44 13.58 3.55 0.20
N GLU A 45 14.43 4.03 1.10
CA GLU A 45 15.70 4.62 0.68
C GLU A 45 16.61 3.59 0.00
N ARG A 46 16.60 2.37 0.51
CA ARG A 46 17.51 1.34 0.02
C ARG A 46 17.04 0.71 -1.29
N TYR A 47 15.75 0.42 -1.39
CA TYR A 47 15.22 -0.40 -2.49
C TYR A 47 14.40 0.38 -3.50
N ALA A 48 13.99 1.59 -3.18
CA ALA A 48 13.15 2.44 -4.04
C ALA A 48 11.94 1.67 -4.57
N PRO A 49 11.09 1.10 -3.70
CA PRO A 49 9.92 0.37 -4.18
C PRO A 49 8.93 1.30 -4.86
N SER A 50 8.19 0.76 -5.80
CA SER A 50 7.13 1.50 -6.49
C SER A 50 5.78 1.30 -5.81
N LEU A 51 5.62 0.21 -5.08
CA LEU A 51 4.39 -0.12 -4.37
C LEU A 51 4.73 -0.52 -2.95
N ILE A 52 4.03 0.07 -1.99
CA ILE A 52 4.17 -0.25 -0.58
C ILE A 52 2.83 -0.79 -0.09
N ILE A 53 2.86 -1.99 0.49
CA ILE A 53 1.68 -2.59 1.09
C ILE A 53 1.93 -2.55 2.59
N THR A 54 1.10 -1.81 3.33
CA THR A 54 1.39 -1.54 4.73
C THR A 54 0.15 -1.62 5.61
N ASP A 55 0.33 -2.15 6.81
CA ASP A 55 -0.62 -1.98 7.88
C ASP A 55 -0.55 -0.53 8.37
N LEU A 56 -1.60 -0.08 9.03
CA LEU A 56 -1.61 1.26 9.62
C LEU A 56 -1.12 1.25 11.06
N LYS A 57 -1.57 0.28 11.86
CA LYS A 57 -1.24 0.25 13.29
C LYS A 57 -0.03 -0.62 13.54
N MET A 58 1.09 0.01 13.84
CA MET A 58 2.34 -0.68 14.12
C MET A 58 3.09 0.08 15.18
N PRO A 59 3.94 -0.61 15.98
CA PRO A 59 4.74 0.07 16.98
C PRO A 59 5.83 0.92 16.35
N VAL A 60 6.47 1.76 17.12
CA VAL A 60 7.58 2.63 16.76
C VAL A 60 7.12 3.77 15.85
N MET A 61 6.66 3.47 14.66
CA MET A 61 6.07 4.44 13.73
C MET A 61 4.99 3.71 12.96
N ASP A 62 3.77 4.22 13.01
CA ASP A 62 2.66 3.58 12.32
C ASP A 62 2.66 3.89 10.83
N GLY A 63 1.76 3.22 10.09
CA GLY A 63 1.71 3.37 8.65
C GLY A 63 1.26 4.73 8.19
N LEU A 64 0.39 5.39 8.95
CA LEU A 64 -0.09 6.71 8.57
C LEU A 64 1.04 7.75 8.68
N GLU A 65 1.80 7.70 9.75
CA GLU A 65 2.93 8.61 9.91
C GLU A 65 4.00 8.33 8.86
N MET A 66 4.24 7.06 8.57
CA MET A 66 5.19 6.68 7.53
C MET A 66 4.76 7.28 6.18
N LEU A 67 3.48 7.14 5.84
CA LEU A 67 2.95 7.67 4.58
C LEU A 67 3.08 9.19 4.54
N ARG A 68 2.77 9.87 5.66
CA ARG A 68 2.89 11.31 5.72
C ARG A 68 4.33 11.75 5.44
N GLN A 69 5.29 11.08 6.05
CA GLN A 69 6.70 11.42 5.83
C GLN A 69 7.14 11.11 4.41
N LEU A 70 6.67 10.03 3.82
CA LEU A 70 6.98 9.73 2.42
C LEU A 70 6.54 10.88 1.51
N ARG A 71 5.31 11.37 1.71
CA ARG A 71 4.78 12.45 0.88
C ARG A 71 5.55 13.75 1.10
N GLU A 72 5.93 14.03 2.34
CA GLU A 72 6.73 15.21 2.64
C GLU A 72 8.10 15.19 1.97
N ARG A 73 8.65 13.98 1.78
CA ARG A 73 9.93 13.82 1.10
C ARG A 73 9.81 13.85 -0.42
N GLY A 74 8.59 14.02 -0.93
CA GLY A 74 8.36 14.01 -2.37
C GLY A 74 8.31 12.62 -2.97
N ASN A 75 8.23 11.57 -2.15
CA ASN A 75 8.13 10.21 -2.65
C ASN A 75 6.67 9.91 -2.98
N ASN A 76 6.42 9.47 -4.21
CA ASN A 76 5.08 9.23 -4.71
C ASN A 76 4.79 7.75 -4.96
N ALA A 77 5.47 6.85 -4.25
CA ALA A 77 5.20 5.43 -4.37
C ALA A 77 3.72 5.16 -4.14
N PHE A 78 3.19 4.18 -4.83
CA PHE A 78 1.81 3.74 -4.62
C PHE A 78 1.72 3.02 -3.29
N VAL A 79 0.64 3.26 -2.54
CA VAL A 79 0.47 2.66 -1.23
C VAL A 79 -0.90 2.00 -1.15
N ILE A 80 -0.91 0.72 -0.80
CA ILE A 80 -2.13 -0.02 -0.50
C ILE A 80 -2.12 -0.28 1.01
N ILE A 81 -3.21 0.07 1.67
CA ILE A 81 -3.33 -0.02 3.12
C ILE A 81 -4.03 -1.32 3.51
N LEU A 82 -3.46 -2.02 4.48
CA LEU A 82 -4.12 -3.15 5.14
C LEU A 82 -4.54 -2.65 6.51
N THR A 83 -5.80 -2.73 6.84
CA THR A 83 -6.28 -2.09 8.06
C THR A 83 -7.32 -2.94 8.76
N ALA A 84 -7.35 -2.88 10.08
CA ALA A 84 -8.39 -3.52 10.85
C ALA A 84 -9.69 -2.72 10.72
N TYR A 85 -10.79 -3.39 10.98
CA TYR A 85 -12.12 -2.79 10.86
C TYR A 85 -12.26 -1.51 11.69
N ASP A 86 -11.64 -1.48 12.85
CA ASP A 86 -11.75 -0.36 13.78
C ASP A 86 -10.83 0.82 13.42
N SER A 87 -10.14 0.76 12.29
CA SER A 87 -9.20 1.80 11.88
C SER A 87 -9.69 2.60 10.68
N PHE A 88 -11.01 2.71 10.52
CA PHE A 88 -11.59 3.35 9.36
C PHE A 88 -11.15 4.81 9.20
N ALA A 89 -11.11 5.56 10.31
CA ALA A 89 -10.69 6.95 10.25
C ALA A 89 -9.24 7.09 9.79
N TYR A 90 -8.39 6.15 10.22
CA TYR A 90 -6.99 6.13 9.78
C TYR A 90 -6.89 5.82 8.29
N ALA A 91 -7.74 4.90 7.80
CA ALA A 91 -7.73 4.58 6.38
C ALA A 91 -8.15 5.80 5.55
N GLN A 92 -9.13 6.56 6.02
CA GLN A 92 -9.53 7.78 5.33
C GLN A 92 -8.39 8.79 5.28
N ALA A 93 -7.67 8.97 6.38
CA ALA A 93 -6.54 9.88 6.41
C ALA A 93 -5.46 9.44 5.43
N ALA A 94 -5.21 8.13 5.34
CA ALA A 94 -4.23 7.60 4.39
C ALA A 94 -4.63 7.88 2.96
N LEU A 95 -5.91 7.75 2.64
CA LEU A 95 -6.38 8.05 1.28
C LEU A 95 -6.19 9.52 0.93
N ARG A 96 -6.36 10.41 1.91
CA ARG A 96 -6.08 11.83 1.68
C ARG A 96 -4.61 12.09 1.42
N LEU A 97 -3.74 11.22 1.90
CA LEU A 97 -2.29 11.31 1.63
C LEU A 97 -1.91 10.54 0.37
N GLY A 98 -2.89 10.10 -0.40
CA GLY A 98 -2.64 9.51 -1.69
C GLY A 98 -2.51 8.00 -1.72
N ALA A 99 -2.91 7.29 -0.66
CA ALA A 99 -3.02 5.84 -0.74
C ALA A 99 -4.01 5.49 -1.85
N VAL A 100 -3.70 4.47 -2.64
CA VAL A 100 -4.51 4.17 -3.82
C VAL A 100 -5.61 3.16 -3.55
N ASP A 101 -5.52 2.43 -2.45
CA ASP A 101 -6.54 1.43 -2.12
C ASP A 101 -6.36 1.02 -0.66
N PHE A 102 -7.37 0.35 -0.12
CA PHE A 102 -7.24 -0.26 1.19
C PHE A 102 -8.02 -1.55 1.25
N LEU A 103 -7.58 -2.46 2.12
CA LEU A 103 -8.26 -3.74 2.36
C LEU A 103 -8.50 -3.88 3.84
N LEU A 104 -9.68 -4.33 4.21
CA LEU A 104 -10.03 -4.59 5.61
C LEU A 104 -9.61 -5.99 5.99
N LYS A 105 -8.97 -6.11 7.15
CA LYS A 105 -8.61 -7.42 7.72
C LYS A 105 -9.81 -8.00 8.46
N PRO A 106 -10.00 -9.30 8.43
CA PRO A 106 -9.29 -10.26 7.59
C PRO A 106 -9.79 -10.19 6.16
N PHE A 107 -8.88 -10.23 5.21
CA PHE A 107 -9.29 -10.23 3.80
C PHE A 107 -9.22 -11.64 3.25
N HIS A 108 -10.03 -11.89 2.23
CA HIS A 108 -10.15 -13.20 1.62
C HIS A 108 -9.06 -13.41 0.58
N ASP A 109 -8.86 -14.67 0.21
CA ASP A 109 -7.94 -15.00 -0.86
C ASP A 109 -8.31 -14.22 -2.12
N GLY A 110 -7.32 -13.65 -2.76
CA GLY A 110 -7.51 -12.93 -4.00
C GLY A 110 -7.79 -11.45 -3.86
N GLU A 111 -8.15 -10.96 -2.67
CA GLU A 111 -8.46 -9.54 -2.53
C GLU A 111 -7.23 -8.66 -2.75
N LEU A 112 -6.08 -9.07 -2.23
CA LEU A 112 -4.86 -8.30 -2.42
C LEU A 112 -4.42 -8.32 -3.88
N GLU A 113 -4.52 -9.49 -4.51
CA GLU A 113 -4.21 -9.61 -5.93
C GLU A 113 -5.10 -8.71 -6.77
N GLN A 114 -6.39 -8.64 -6.43
CA GLN A 114 -7.31 -7.77 -7.14
C GLN A 114 -6.94 -6.30 -6.96
N ALA A 115 -6.53 -5.91 -5.75
CA ALA A 115 -6.12 -4.54 -5.50
C ALA A 115 -4.89 -4.17 -6.33
N VAL A 116 -3.92 -5.06 -6.41
CA VAL A 116 -2.73 -4.82 -7.21
C VAL A 116 -3.09 -4.75 -8.69
N THR A 117 -3.99 -5.62 -9.13
CA THR A 117 -4.44 -5.60 -10.53
C THR A 117 -5.13 -4.28 -10.87
N ARG A 118 -6.00 -3.79 -9.99
CA ARG A 118 -6.65 -2.50 -10.20
C ARG A 118 -5.63 -1.38 -10.31
N LEU A 119 -4.62 -1.40 -9.45
CA LEU A 119 -3.57 -0.41 -9.50
C LEU A 119 -2.84 -0.43 -10.83
N LYS A 120 -2.46 -1.61 -11.29
CA LYS A 120 -1.74 -1.72 -12.55
C LYS A 120 -2.58 -1.25 -13.72
N GLN A 121 -3.87 -1.51 -13.70
CA GLN A 121 -4.76 -1.00 -14.74
C GLN A 121 -4.80 0.53 -14.74
N ARG A 122 -4.81 1.14 -13.55
CA ARG A 122 -4.77 2.60 -13.45
C ARG A 122 -3.45 3.15 -13.98
N MET A 123 -2.35 2.47 -13.68
CA MET A 123 -1.05 2.87 -14.19
C MET A 123 -1.00 2.81 -15.71
N ASP A 124 -1.55 1.75 -16.28
CA ASP A 124 -1.58 1.61 -17.73
C ASP A 124 -2.40 2.72 -18.38
N ARG A 125 -3.56 3.02 -17.83
CA ARG A 125 -4.39 4.09 -18.38
C ARG A 125 -3.71 5.43 -18.26
N ALA A 126 -3.05 5.71 -17.13
CA ALA A 126 -2.34 6.96 -16.95
C ALA A 126 -1.20 7.08 -17.96
N GLY A 127 -0.46 5.99 -18.18
CA GLY A 127 0.61 5.99 -19.14
C GLY A 127 0.11 6.22 -20.56
N GLN A 128 -0.99 5.60 -20.91
CA GLN A 128 -1.59 5.77 -22.24
C GLN A 128 -2.10 7.19 -22.43
N GLY A 129 -2.63 7.78 -21.37
CA GLY A 129 -3.14 9.13 -21.45
C GLY A 129 -2.08 10.20 -21.33
N GLY A 130 -0.84 9.82 -21.07
CA GLY A 130 0.23 10.78 -20.88
C GLY A 130 0.17 11.51 -19.56
N GLU A 131 -0.61 11.02 -18.65
CA GLU A 131 -0.80 11.65 -17.35
C GLU A 131 0.33 11.33 -16.40
N LYS A 132 0.47 12.14 -15.38
CA LYS A 132 1.52 11.97 -14.39
C LYS A 132 1.02 11.15 -13.23
N GLY A 133 0.87 9.89 -13.43
CA GLY A 133 0.43 9.00 -12.39
C GLY A 133 -1.08 8.99 -12.25
N PRO A 134 -1.59 8.06 -11.44
CA PRO A 134 -3.03 7.88 -11.30
C PRO A 134 -3.67 8.95 -10.44
N ALA A 135 -4.91 9.22 -10.73
CA ALA A 135 -5.71 10.09 -9.87
C ALA A 135 -5.98 9.37 -8.55
N PRO A 136 -6.07 10.09 -7.45
CA PRO A 136 -6.44 9.48 -6.18
C PRO A 136 -7.86 8.95 -6.21
N LEU A 137 -8.14 7.97 -5.34
CA LEU A 137 -9.48 7.44 -5.23
C LEU A 137 -10.45 8.51 -4.72
N PRO A 138 -11.68 8.52 -5.20
CA PRO A 138 -12.65 9.48 -4.71
C PRO A 138 -13.02 9.17 -3.27
N LEU A 139 -12.82 10.13 -2.38
CA LEU A 139 -13.14 9.95 -0.97
C LEU A 139 -14.61 9.77 -0.68
N PRO A 140 -15.54 10.44 -1.42
CA PRO A 140 -16.94 10.27 -1.11
C PRO A 140 -17.46 8.85 -1.15
N GLU A 141 -16.80 7.98 -1.90
CA GLU A 141 -17.21 6.59 -1.96
C GLU A 141 -17.06 5.88 -0.63
N LEU A 142 -16.04 6.26 0.13
CA LEU A 142 -15.83 5.68 1.46
C LEU A 142 -16.89 6.17 2.42
N LYS A 143 -17.28 7.41 2.31
CA LYS A 143 -18.27 7.98 3.20
C LYS A 143 -19.64 7.36 3.02
N LYS A 144 -19.93 6.90 1.85
CA LYS A 144 -21.22 6.31 1.57
C LYS A 144 -21.33 4.90 2.09
N GLY A 145 -20.26 4.36 2.60
CA GLY A 145 -20.32 3.11 3.30
C GLY A 145 -21.00 3.23 4.65
N ASP A 146 -21.32 4.42 5.06
CA ASP A 146 -22.01 4.68 6.31
C ASP A 146 -23.46 4.25 6.27
#